data_40c90f7e9ae2f84eb507c83a584d5b66
#
_entry.id   40c90f7e9ae2f84eb507c83a584d5b66
#
_cell.length_a   1.000
_cell.length_b   1.000
_cell.length_c   1.000
_cell.angle_alpha   90.00
_cell.angle_beta   90.00
_cell.angle_gamma   90.00
#
_symmetry.space_group_name_H-M   'P 1'
#
loop_
_entity.id
_entity.type
_entity.pdbx_description
1 polymer ?
#
loop_
_entity_poly.entity_id
_entity_poly.type
_entity_poly.pdbx_seq_one_letter_code
_entity_poly.pdbx_strand_id
1 'polypeptide(L)'
;MIRFLLFAVVAVALVLLALLFSQNPDWTARFEAFGYRLTLHFGLLVFAALLVLWAFGWIYFLFRRTLAMPAEVARNARISRQNRGYKALTQGLVALAAGDPDEADKQARRATKLLEDTPATLLLTAQSAQLNGDEEAATRYFEAMTEEPETAFLGLRGLAMQAIAQGDRRRLDGLLDRARKIRPNAPWILETEFDLSLQSGQLDGAQRAVKRLASRHLLTAGEARTRLALAETDSAFRAAEAGNWRKTAEHCRKALDEDANFLPARALSARAQIELGNARKAKELAGQAWALRPTAGIATTFLLAAKPVDISAKRAAITDLIQHNEGALFSRFLXAEAAIEAGDREAAAAAIDALPATGAPVGVSALVLRLDALRSRGVDPTPSALTGHSLPVEPQVCLACGTEHDRWRAVCENCGTSGSITLPTRPPEDPPRMLPPT
;
A
#
# COMPACT_ATOMS: atom_id res chain seq x y z
N MET A 1 -40.89 -32.32 -26.82
CA MET A 1 -42.26 -32.82 -26.59
C MET A 1 -43.18 -32.55 -27.80
N ILE A 2 -43.32 -31.32 -28.26
CA ILE A 2 -44.20 -30.92 -29.36
C ILE A 2 -43.95 -31.75 -30.65
N ARG A 3 -42.69 -31.97 -31.03
CA ARG A 3 -42.30 -32.76 -32.21
C ARG A 3 -42.67 -34.25 -32.08
N PHE A 4 -42.59 -34.80 -30.87
CA PHE A 4 -42.95 -36.19 -30.58
C PHE A 4 -44.47 -36.36 -30.70
N LEU A 5 -45.22 -35.39 -30.21
CA LEU A 5 -46.68 -35.36 -30.34
C LEU A 5 -47.10 -35.27 -31.80
N LEU A 6 -46.41 -34.44 -32.60
CA LEU A 6 -46.66 -34.30 -34.03
C LEU A 6 -46.42 -35.63 -34.77
N PHE A 7 -45.34 -36.35 -34.46
CA PHE A 7 -45.04 -37.67 -35.03
C PHE A 7 -46.07 -38.70 -34.62
N ALA A 8 -46.57 -38.69 -33.38
CA ALA A 8 -47.59 -39.58 -32.91
C ALA A 8 -48.91 -39.31 -33.63
N VAL A 9 -49.31 -38.06 -33.82
CA VAL A 9 -50.53 -37.67 -34.56
C VAL A 9 -50.45 -38.10 -36.01
N VAL A 10 -49.30 -37.91 -36.67
CA VAL A 10 -49.08 -38.34 -38.05
C VAL A 10 -49.17 -39.88 -38.15
N ALA A 11 -48.60 -40.63 -37.23
CA ALA A 11 -48.66 -42.10 -37.21
C ALA A 11 -50.08 -42.57 -37.03
N VAL A 12 -50.84 -41.96 -36.11
CA VAL A 12 -52.29 -42.31 -35.93
C VAL A 12 -53.09 -41.98 -37.19
N ALA A 13 -52.86 -40.83 -37.82
CA ALA A 13 -53.54 -40.45 -39.07
C ALA A 13 -53.24 -41.43 -40.21
N LEU A 14 -52.00 -41.93 -40.32
CA LEU A 14 -51.60 -42.92 -41.32
C LEU A 14 -52.29 -44.28 -41.11
N VAL A 15 -52.44 -44.73 -39.86
CA VAL A 15 -53.15 -45.97 -39.50
C VAL A 15 -54.61 -45.82 -39.84
N LEU A 16 -55.25 -44.70 -39.50
CA LEU A 16 -56.65 -44.44 -39.83
C LEU A 16 -56.88 -44.40 -41.35
N LEU A 17 -55.98 -43.78 -42.10
CA LEU A 17 -56.04 -43.74 -43.57
C LEU A 17 -55.92 -45.13 -44.18
N ALA A 18 -54.99 -45.95 -43.68
CA ALA A 18 -54.80 -47.35 -44.12
C ALA A 18 -56.03 -48.19 -43.84
N LEU A 19 -56.71 -48.02 -42.70
CA LEU A 19 -57.92 -48.67 -42.31
C LEU A 19 -59.09 -48.28 -43.25
N LEU A 20 -59.21 -47.01 -43.58
CA LEU A 20 -60.22 -46.51 -44.52
C LEU A 20 -60.06 -47.14 -45.92
N PHE A 21 -58.83 -47.26 -46.41
CA PHE A 21 -58.52 -47.85 -47.69
C PHE A 21 -58.70 -49.38 -47.68
N SER A 22 -58.60 -50.04 -46.52
CA SER A 22 -58.81 -51.50 -46.42
C SER A 22 -60.28 -51.95 -46.49
N GLN A 23 -61.20 -51.01 -46.31
CA GLN A 23 -62.64 -51.31 -46.36
C GLN A 23 -63.23 -51.48 -47.80
N ASN A 24 -62.42 -51.14 -48.83
CA ASN A 24 -62.84 -51.30 -50.23
C ASN A 24 -62.13 -52.50 -50.85
N PRO A 25 -62.85 -53.66 -51.00
CA PRO A 25 -62.24 -54.93 -51.48
C PRO A 25 -61.81 -54.93 -52.95
N ASP A 26 -62.33 -54.01 -53.74
CA ASP A 26 -62.04 -53.95 -55.19
C ASP A 26 -60.71 -53.27 -55.55
N TRP A 27 -60.04 -52.64 -54.57
CA TRP A 27 -58.78 -51.89 -54.78
C TRP A 27 -57.58 -52.81 -54.49
N THR A 28 -57.27 -53.74 -55.48
CA THR A 28 -56.10 -54.63 -55.37
C THR A 28 -55.07 -54.28 -56.46
N ALA A 29 -53.83 -54.14 -56.05
CA ALA A 29 -52.72 -54.01 -56.99
C ALA A 29 -52.09 -55.39 -57.23
N ARG A 30 -51.99 -55.77 -58.49
CA ARG A 30 -51.41 -57.07 -58.92
C ARG A 30 -49.97 -56.80 -59.39
N PHE A 31 -49.04 -57.44 -58.74
CA PHE A 31 -47.61 -57.41 -59.13
C PHE A 31 -47.20 -58.81 -59.58
N GLU A 32 -46.65 -58.89 -60.80
CA GLU A 32 -46.00 -60.11 -61.28
C GLU A 32 -44.51 -59.90 -61.34
N ALA A 33 -43.75 -60.55 -60.43
CA ALA A 33 -42.32 -60.51 -60.41
C ALA A 33 -41.77 -61.91 -60.12
N PHE A 34 -40.80 -62.35 -60.89
CA PHE A 34 -40.11 -63.65 -60.77
C PHE A 34 -41.03 -64.86 -60.70
N GLY A 35 -42.16 -64.85 -61.48
CA GLY A 35 -43.06 -65.97 -61.56
C GLY A 35 -44.09 -66.13 -60.43
N TYR A 36 -44.10 -65.20 -59.49
CA TYR A 36 -45.08 -65.17 -58.40
C TYR A 36 -46.09 -64.06 -58.64
N ARG A 37 -47.37 -64.38 -58.46
CA ARG A 37 -48.47 -63.40 -58.53
C ARG A 37 -48.86 -63.03 -57.10
N LEU A 38 -48.46 -61.81 -56.73
CA LEU A 38 -48.79 -61.21 -55.42
C LEU A 38 -49.98 -60.24 -55.63
N THR A 39 -51.09 -60.54 -55.02
CA THR A 39 -52.22 -59.62 -54.95
C THR A 39 -52.18 -58.94 -53.59
N LEU A 40 -51.83 -57.69 -53.59
CA LEU A 40 -51.74 -56.88 -52.35
C LEU A 40 -52.86 -55.82 -52.36
N HIS A 41 -53.52 -55.67 -51.22
CA HIS A 41 -54.49 -54.58 -51.07
C HIS A 41 -53.77 -53.24 -51.17
N PHE A 42 -54.29 -52.31 -51.97
CA PHE A 42 -53.71 -51.02 -52.23
C PHE A 42 -53.40 -50.26 -50.93
N GLY A 43 -54.31 -50.37 -49.91
CA GLY A 43 -54.13 -49.80 -48.61
C GLY A 43 -52.84 -50.25 -47.88
N LEU A 44 -52.48 -51.56 -48.10
CA LEU A 44 -51.25 -52.10 -47.46
C LEU A 44 -50.00 -51.58 -48.13
N LEU A 45 -50.00 -51.32 -49.45
CA LEU A 45 -48.92 -50.69 -50.19
C LEU A 45 -48.70 -49.22 -49.75
N VAL A 46 -49.80 -48.49 -49.63
CA VAL A 46 -49.74 -47.08 -49.14
C VAL A 46 -49.21 -47.05 -47.72
N PHE A 47 -49.68 -47.93 -46.82
CA PHE A 47 -49.24 -48.06 -45.48
C PHE A 47 -47.72 -48.36 -45.42
N ALA A 48 -47.22 -49.31 -46.19
CA ALA A 48 -45.83 -49.69 -46.27
C ALA A 48 -44.97 -48.51 -46.77
N ALA A 49 -45.42 -47.79 -47.81
CA ALA A 49 -44.72 -46.61 -48.34
C ALA A 49 -44.64 -45.52 -47.32
N LEU A 50 -45.73 -45.23 -46.59
CA LEU A 50 -45.73 -44.19 -45.52
C LEU A 50 -44.88 -44.61 -44.35
N LEU A 51 -44.85 -45.92 -44.00
CA LEU A 51 -43.97 -46.40 -42.92
C LEU A 51 -42.48 -46.25 -43.29
N VAL A 52 -42.12 -46.51 -44.54
CA VAL A 52 -40.77 -46.33 -45.05
C VAL A 52 -40.39 -44.86 -45.01
N LEU A 53 -41.25 -43.94 -45.44
CA LEU A 53 -41.03 -42.51 -45.38
C LEU A 53 -40.87 -42.03 -43.92
N TRP A 54 -41.71 -42.52 -43.02
CA TRP A 54 -41.63 -42.23 -41.59
C TRP A 54 -40.31 -42.73 -40.98
N ALA A 55 -39.88 -43.95 -41.29
CA ALA A 55 -38.59 -44.50 -40.83
C ALA A 55 -37.42 -43.70 -41.37
N PHE A 56 -37.46 -43.27 -42.63
CA PHE A 56 -36.42 -42.39 -43.22
C PHE A 56 -36.35 -41.04 -42.53
N GLY A 57 -37.52 -40.45 -42.24
CA GLY A 57 -37.61 -39.20 -41.48
C GLY A 57 -37.00 -39.34 -40.08
N TRP A 58 -37.26 -40.46 -39.41
CA TRP A 58 -36.74 -40.77 -38.08
C TRP A 58 -35.22 -41.01 -38.10
N ILE A 59 -34.69 -41.74 -39.08
CA ILE A 59 -33.27 -42.00 -39.30
C ILE A 59 -32.54 -40.67 -39.59
N TYR A 60 -33.10 -39.82 -40.45
CA TYR A 60 -32.56 -38.50 -40.76
C TYR A 60 -32.53 -37.63 -39.53
N PHE A 61 -33.57 -37.59 -38.72
CA PHE A 61 -33.62 -36.84 -37.46
C PHE A 61 -32.58 -37.33 -36.46
N LEU A 62 -32.44 -38.65 -36.31
CA LEU A 62 -31.44 -39.26 -35.42
C LEU A 62 -30.02 -38.94 -35.87
N PHE A 63 -29.77 -39.06 -37.17
CA PHE A 63 -28.46 -38.75 -37.79
C PHE A 63 -28.09 -37.28 -37.57
N ARG A 64 -29.03 -36.37 -37.82
CA ARG A 64 -28.80 -34.92 -37.59
C ARG A 64 -28.54 -34.61 -36.11
N ARG A 65 -29.25 -35.28 -35.21
CA ARG A 65 -29.08 -35.10 -33.77
C ARG A 65 -27.71 -35.61 -33.29
N THR A 66 -27.25 -36.74 -33.76
CA THR A 66 -25.94 -37.31 -33.39
C THR A 66 -24.79 -36.44 -33.93
N LEU A 67 -24.92 -35.88 -35.13
CA LEU A 67 -23.94 -34.96 -35.70
C LEU A 67 -23.88 -33.60 -34.96
N ALA A 68 -24.98 -33.11 -34.37
CA ALA A 68 -25.04 -31.85 -33.64
C ALA A 68 -24.57 -32.00 -32.18
N MET A 69 -24.66 -33.19 -31.59
CA MET A 69 -24.28 -33.45 -30.18
C MET A 69 -22.82 -33.08 -29.85
N PRO A 70 -21.80 -33.41 -30.65
CA PRO A 70 -20.44 -33.11 -30.30
C PRO A 70 -20.18 -31.58 -30.20
N ALA A 71 -20.82 -30.77 -31.01
CA ALA A 71 -20.66 -29.31 -30.96
C ALA A 71 -21.28 -28.71 -29.69
N GLU A 72 -22.43 -29.17 -29.27
CA GLU A 72 -23.08 -28.70 -28.02
C GLU A 72 -22.31 -29.15 -26.77
N VAL A 73 -21.83 -30.40 -26.77
CA VAL A 73 -21.01 -30.94 -25.67
C VAL A 73 -19.69 -30.16 -25.58
N ALA A 74 -19.03 -29.92 -26.72
CA ALA A 74 -17.79 -29.15 -26.76
C ALA A 74 -17.99 -27.71 -26.25
N ARG A 75 -19.08 -27.04 -26.66
CA ARG A 75 -19.43 -25.69 -26.21
C ARG A 75 -19.69 -25.67 -24.70
N ASN A 76 -20.49 -26.62 -24.20
CA ASN A 76 -20.81 -26.71 -22.78
C ASN A 76 -19.54 -27.03 -21.93
N ALA A 77 -18.67 -27.91 -22.44
CA ALA A 77 -17.37 -28.20 -21.80
C ALA A 77 -16.47 -26.97 -21.75
N ARG A 78 -16.44 -26.17 -22.82
CA ARG A 78 -15.68 -24.91 -22.86
C ARG A 78 -16.22 -23.90 -21.82
N ILE A 79 -17.53 -23.71 -21.80
CA ILE A 79 -18.18 -22.80 -20.82
C ILE A 79 -17.90 -23.28 -19.38
N SER A 80 -18.01 -24.57 -19.12
CA SER A 80 -17.73 -25.16 -17.80
C SER A 80 -16.26 -24.98 -17.41
N ARG A 81 -15.33 -25.16 -18.37
CA ARG A 81 -13.88 -24.92 -18.16
C ARG A 81 -13.64 -23.46 -17.79
N GLN A 82 -14.21 -22.51 -18.55
CA GLN A 82 -14.09 -21.08 -18.27
C GLN A 82 -14.66 -20.71 -16.90
N ASN A 83 -15.85 -21.19 -16.56
CA ASN A 83 -16.48 -20.91 -15.25
C ASN A 83 -15.62 -21.41 -14.09
N ARG A 84 -15.03 -22.60 -14.23
CA ARG A 84 -14.11 -23.14 -13.21
C ARG A 84 -12.81 -22.30 -13.14
N GLY A 85 -12.33 -21.80 -14.26
CA GLY A 85 -11.17 -20.93 -14.34
C GLY A 85 -11.42 -19.58 -13.64
N TYR A 86 -12.55 -18.93 -13.94
CA TYR A 86 -12.92 -17.67 -13.27
C TYR A 86 -13.16 -17.87 -11.77
N LYS A 87 -13.70 -19.01 -11.36
CA LYS A 87 -13.83 -19.33 -9.94
C LYS A 87 -12.46 -19.45 -9.27
N ALA A 88 -11.51 -20.14 -9.90
CA ALA A 88 -10.14 -20.26 -9.41
C ALA A 88 -9.46 -18.87 -9.33
N LEU A 89 -9.65 -18.03 -10.37
CA LEU A 89 -9.12 -16.66 -10.40
C LEU A 89 -9.65 -15.85 -9.20
N THR A 90 -10.98 -15.89 -8.97
CA THR A 90 -11.59 -15.18 -7.83
C THR A 90 -11.06 -15.69 -6.49
N GLN A 91 -10.94 -17.02 -6.33
CA GLN A 91 -10.41 -17.62 -5.10
C GLN A 91 -8.94 -17.26 -4.89
N GLY A 92 -8.15 -17.20 -5.96
CA GLY A 92 -6.76 -16.75 -5.90
C GLY A 92 -6.63 -15.28 -5.46
N LEU A 93 -7.48 -14.41 -5.99
CA LEU A 93 -7.50 -12.98 -5.57
C LEU A 93 -7.91 -12.83 -4.10
N VAL A 94 -8.85 -13.64 -3.62
CA VAL A 94 -9.26 -13.65 -2.21
C VAL A 94 -8.09 -14.14 -1.34
N ALA A 95 -7.38 -15.19 -1.77
CA ALA A 95 -6.21 -15.72 -1.05
C ALA A 95 -5.08 -14.68 -0.99
N LEU A 96 -4.83 -13.95 -2.10
CA LEU A 96 -3.86 -12.83 -2.11
C LEU A 96 -4.24 -11.76 -1.08
N ALA A 97 -5.51 -11.35 -1.08
CA ALA A 97 -6.00 -10.33 -0.15
C ALA A 97 -5.94 -10.79 1.32
N ALA A 98 -6.07 -12.11 1.54
CA ALA A 98 -5.94 -12.72 2.87
C ALA A 98 -4.48 -12.94 3.29
N GLY A 99 -3.52 -12.76 2.37
CA GLY A 99 -2.11 -13.02 2.64
C GLY A 99 -1.79 -14.52 2.75
N ASP A 100 -2.53 -15.37 2.06
CA ASP A 100 -2.33 -16.84 2.04
C ASP A 100 -1.53 -17.24 0.79
N PRO A 101 -0.20 -17.40 0.89
CA PRO A 101 0.64 -17.67 -0.28
C PRO A 101 0.35 -19.03 -0.91
N ASP A 102 0.13 -20.07 -0.09
CA ASP A 102 -0.07 -21.44 -0.60
C ASP A 102 -1.36 -21.56 -1.42
N GLU A 103 -2.48 -21.03 -0.89
CA GLU A 103 -3.75 -21.07 -1.59
C GLU A 103 -3.73 -20.14 -2.81
N ALA A 104 -3.06 -18.98 -2.73
CA ALA A 104 -2.90 -18.07 -3.86
C ALA A 104 -2.18 -18.76 -5.04
N ASP A 105 -1.03 -19.42 -4.77
CA ASP A 105 -0.27 -20.15 -5.79
C ASP A 105 -1.07 -21.30 -6.41
N LYS A 106 -1.71 -22.11 -5.57
CA LYS A 106 -2.55 -23.22 -6.02
C LYS A 106 -3.67 -22.76 -6.95
N GLN A 107 -4.36 -21.68 -6.58
CA GLN A 107 -5.46 -21.14 -7.39
C GLN A 107 -4.93 -20.42 -8.64
N ALA A 108 -3.76 -19.77 -8.58
CA ALA A 108 -3.10 -19.15 -9.72
C ALA A 108 -2.80 -20.22 -10.80
N ARG A 109 -2.12 -21.30 -10.41
CA ARG A 109 -1.82 -22.43 -11.32
C ARG A 109 -3.10 -23.03 -11.93
N ARG A 110 -4.15 -23.16 -11.12
CA ARG A 110 -5.44 -23.69 -11.58
C ARG A 110 -6.12 -22.75 -12.58
N ALA A 111 -6.09 -21.44 -12.30
CA ALA A 111 -6.65 -20.42 -13.19
C ALA A 111 -5.91 -20.40 -14.53
N THR A 112 -4.57 -20.39 -14.52
CA THR A 112 -3.74 -20.41 -15.74
C THR A 112 -4.01 -21.67 -16.57
N LYS A 113 -4.11 -22.84 -15.94
CA LYS A 113 -4.41 -24.10 -16.65
C LYS A 113 -5.79 -24.06 -17.35
N LEU A 114 -6.75 -23.34 -16.81
CA LEU A 114 -8.13 -23.33 -17.30
C LEU A 114 -8.43 -22.15 -18.25
N LEU A 115 -7.81 -20.97 -18.00
CA LEU A 115 -8.04 -19.73 -18.76
C LEU A 115 -6.86 -19.35 -19.67
N GLU A 116 -5.76 -20.08 -19.58
CA GLU A 116 -4.50 -19.77 -20.27
C GLU A 116 -3.90 -18.44 -19.76
N ASP A 117 -2.95 -17.86 -20.49
CA ASP A 117 -2.27 -16.62 -20.09
C ASP A 117 -3.09 -15.40 -20.47
N THR A 118 -4.16 -15.16 -19.71
CA THR A 118 -4.95 -13.94 -19.83
C THR A 118 -4.31 -12.84 -18.96
N PRO A 119 -4.59 -11.56 -19.21
CA PRO A 119 -4.12 -10.47 -18.35
C PRO A 119 -4.35 -10.69 -16.85
N ALA A 120 -5.50 -11.24 -16.51
CA ALA A 120 -5.87 -11.48 -15.12
C ALA A 120 -5.11 -12.65 -14.48
N THR A 121 -4.85 -13.72 -15.26
CA THR A 121 -4.08 -14.87 -14.74
C THR A 121 -2.60 -14.50 -14.60
N LEU A 122 -2.03 -13.74 -15.53
CA LEU A 122 -0.65 -13.24 -15.42
C LEU A 122 -0.49 -12.38 -14.16
N LEU A 123 -1.42 -11.47 -13.91
CA LEU A 123 -1.39 -10.62 -12.72
C LEU A 123 -1.48 -11.45 -11.44
N LEU A 124 -2.43 -12.38 -11.36
CA LEU A 124 -2.59 -13.27 -10.21
C LEU A 124 -1.31 -14.09 -9.96
N THR A 125 -0.73 -14.66 -11.02
CA THR A 125 0.47 -15.50 -10.90
C THR A 125 1.69 -14.67 -10.47
N ALA A 126 1.86 -13.47 -11.03
CA ALA A 126 2.94 -12.57 -10.65
C ALA A 126 2.85 -12.16 -9.17
N GLN A 127 1.65 -11.77 -8.72
CA GLN A 127 1.43 -11.37 -7.32
C GLN A 127 1.54 -12.55 -6.36
N SER A 128 1.08 -13.74 -6.78
CA SER A 128 1.22 -14.95 -5.97
C SER A 128 2.69 -15.32 -5.80
N ALA A 129 3.49 -15.26 -6.87
CA ALA A 129 4.93 -15.50 -6.82
C ALA A 129 5.61 -14.51 -5.85
N GLN A 130 5.23 -13.24 -5.94
CA GLN A 130 5.75 -12.19 -5.05
C GLN A 130 5.41 -12.47 -3.58
N LEU A 131 4.17 -12.87 -3.30
CA LEU A 131 3.70 -13.19 -1.94
C LEU A 131 4.46 -14.41 -1.37
N ASN A 132 4.82 -15.37 -2.23
CA ASN A 132 5.61 -16.55 -1.88
C ASN A 132 7.12 -16.25 -1.75
N GLY A 133 7.57 -15.04 -2.06
CA GLY A 133 8.98 -14.69 -2.04
C GLY A 133 9.77 -15.20 -3.26
N ASP A 134 9.10 -15.71 -4.28
CA ASP A 134 9.74 -16.16 -5.52
C ASP A 134 9.92 -14.96 -6.46
N GLU A 135 10.91 -14.12 -6.15
CA GLU A 135 11.21 -12.90 -6.88
C GLU A 135 11.54 -13.17 -8.36
N GLU A 136 12.19 -14.29 -8.65
CA GLU A 136 12.56 -14.66 -10.01
C GLU A 136 11.31 -14.98 -10.85
N ALA A 137 10.40 -15.80 -10.32
CA ALA A 137 9.13 -16.10 -10.98
C ALA A 137 8.28 -14.82 -11.14
N ALA A 138 8.17 -14.01 -10.09
CA ALA A 138 7.44 -12.75 -10.15
C ALA A 138 7.99 -11.84 -11.26
N THR A 139 9.32 -11.72 -11.35
CA THR A 139 10.00 -10.93 -12.40
C THR A 139 9.60 -11.42 -13.79
N ARG A 140 9.70 -12.74 -14.05
CA ARG A 140 9.34 -13.31 -15.36
C ARG A 140 7.89 -12.98 -15.75
N TYR A 141 6.94 -13.09 -14.81
CA TYR A 141 5.53 -12.80 -15.09
C TYR A 141 5.29 -11.30 -15.30
N PHE A 142 5.91 -10.42 -14.50
CA PHE A 142 5.82 -8.98 -14.71
C PHE A 142 6.44 -8.56 -16.05
N GLU A 143 7.57 -9.18 -16.46
CA GLU A 143 8.17 -8.93 -17.76
C GLU A 143 7.23 -9.34 -18.89
N ALA A 144 6.64 -10.54 -18.81
CA ALA A 144 5.64 -10.99 -19.79
C ALA A 144 4.48 -9.99 -19.89
N MET A 145 4.02 -9.44 -18.76
CA MET A 145 2.98 -8.42 -18.75
C MET A 145 3.38 -7.14 -19.49
N THR A 146 4.68 -6.81 -19.55
CA THR A 146 5.13 -5.59 -20.25
C THR A 146 5.05 -5.71 -21.78
N GLU A 147 4.93 -6.92 -22.31
CA GLU A 147 4.81 -7.18 -23.77
C GLU A 147 3.39 -6.91 -24.28
N GLU A 148 2.38 -6.99 -23.42
CA GLU A 148 0.99 -6.82 -23.78
C GLU A 148 0.50 -5.40 -23.44
N PRO A 149 -0.04 -4.64 -24.40
CA PRO A 149 -0.46 -3.24 -24.16
C PRO A 149 -1.43 -3.06 -22.98
N GLU A 150 -2.32 -4.04 -22.76
CA GLU A 150 -3.34 -3.97 -21.70
C GLU A 150 -2.73 -4.10 -20.30
N THR A 151 -1.66 -4.88 -20.15
CA THR A 151 -1.01 -5.18 -18.86
C THR A 151 0.32 -4.48 -18.66
N ALA A 152 0.89 -3.87 -19.72
CA ALA A 152 2.24 -3.27 -19.70
C ALA A 152 2.44 -2.33 -18.51
N PHE A 153 1.46 -1.48 -18.24
CA PHE A 153 1.55 -0.51 -17.14
C PHE A 153 1.63 -1.20 -15.77
N LEU A 154 0.88 -2.30 -15.59
CA LEU A 154 0.90 -3.07 -14.33
C LEU A 154 2.21 -3.86 -14.19
N GLY A 155 2.68 -4.46 -15.28
CA GLY A 155 3.98 -5.15 -15.31
C GLY A 155 5.13 -4.20 -14.92
N LEU A 156 5.15 -3.01 -15.52
CA LEU A 156 6.15 -1.98 -15.21
C LEU A 156 6.08 -1.55 -13.74
N ARG A 157 4.86 -1.43 -13.17
CA ARG A 157 4.70 -1.11 -11.74
C ARG A 157 5.27 -2.22 -10.86
N GLY A 158 4.99 -3.49 -11.18
CA GLY A 158 5.51 -4.63 -10.43
C GLY A 158 7.05 -4.65 -10.42
N LEU A 159 7.65 -4.51 -11.61
CA LEU A 159 9.11 -4.46 -11.74
C LEU A 159 9.72 -3.24 -11.03
N ALA A 160 9.03 -2.09 -11.05
CA ALA A 160 9.49 -0.89 -10.35
C ALA A 160 9.50 -1.10 -8.82
N MET A 161 8.46 -1.75 -8.28
CA MET A 161 8.40 -2.07 -6.84
C MET A 161 9.53 -3.03 -6.44
N GLN A 162 9.86 -4.01 -7.28
CA GLN A 162 11.00 -4.89 -7.07
C GLN A 162 12.33 -4.11 -7.10
N ALA A 163 12.49 -3.22 -8.07
CA ALA A 163 13.71 -2.40 -8.18
C ALA A 163 13.88 -1.49 -6.95
N ILE A 164 12.78 -0.95 -6.40
CA ILE A 164 12.79 -0.17 -5.14
C ILE A 164 13.26 -1.06 -3.99
N ALA A 165 12.68 -2.26 -3.84
CA ALA A 165 13.03 -3.19 -2.77
C ALA A 165 14.50 -3.63 -2.84
N GLN A 166 15.04 -3.77 -4.05
CA GLN A 166 16.43 -4.16 -4.31
C GLN A 166 17.42 -2.98 -4.26
N GLY A 167 16.91 -1.74 -4.17
CA GLY A 167 17.74 -0.53 -4.23
C GLY A 167 18.37 -0.28 -5.61
N ASP A 168 17.85 -0.93 -6.67
CA ASP A 168 18.38 -0.76 -8.03
C ASP A 168 17.79 0.49 -8.70
N ARG A 169 18.43 1.62 -8.38
CA ARG A 169 18.03 2.93 -8.89
C ARG A 169 18.05 3.02 -10.41
N ARG A 170 19.08 2.44 -11.04
CA ARG A 170 19.24 2.51 -12.52
C ARG A 170 18.08 1.79 -13.22
N ARG A 171 17.75 0.59 -12.73
CA ARG A 171 16.61 -0.20 -13.25
C ARG A 171 15.29 0.55 -13.04
N LEU A 172 15.10 1.12 -11.84
CA LEU A 172 13.90 1.90 -11.50
C LEU A 172 13.69 3.09 -12.45
N ASP A 173 14.74 3.89 -12.70
CA ASP A 173 14.65 5.05 -13.60
C ASP A 173 14.20 4.63 -15.01
N GLY A 174 14.76 3.55 -15.57
CA GLY A 174 14.36 3.02 -16.88
C GLY A 174 12.90 2.54 -16.92
N LEU A 175 12.44 1.89 -15.84
CA LEU A 175 11.06 1.42 -15.73
C LEU A 175 10.07 2.59 -15.60
N LEU A 176 10.42 3.61 -14.83
CA LEU A 176 9.62 4.83 -14.68
C LEU A 176 9.48 5.57 -16.02
N ASP A 177 10.57 5.65 -16.80
CA ASP A 177 10.53 6.29 -18.11
C ASP A 177 9.57 5.58 -19.07
N ARG A 178 9.58 4.25 -19.07
CA ARG A 178 8.62 3.44 -19.84
C ARG A 178 7.19 3.66 -19.35
N ALA A 179 6.98 3.63 -18.03
CA ALA A 179 5.65 3.79 -17.41
C ALA A 179 5.07 5.19 -17.69
N ARG A 180 5.91 6.25 -17.65
CA ARG A 180 5.50 7.63 -17.97
C ARG A 180 4.97 7.77 -19.40
N LYS A 181 5.53 7.05 -20.35
CA LYS A 181 5.07 7.08 -21.75
C LYS A 181 3.64 6.55 -21.88
N ILE A 182 3.25 5.60 -21.01
CA ILE A 182 1.91 4.99 -21.02
C ILE A 182 0.92 5.85 -20.21
N ARG A 183 1.28 6.19 -18.97
CA ARG A 183 0.40 6.96 -18.05
C ARG A 183 1.22 7.99 -17.25
N PRO A 184 1.51 9.17 -17.83
CA PRO A 184 2.42 10.15 -17.20
C PRO A 184 1.94 10.72 -15.86
N ASN A 185 0.66 10.64 -15.56
CA ASN A 185 0.07 11.22 -14.35
C ASN A 185 -0.50 10.15 -13.41
N ALA A 186 -0.04 8.91 -13.51
CA ALA A 186 -0.48 7.86 -12.59
C ALA A 186 0.00 8.17 -11.16
N PRO A 187 -0.87 8.00 -10.16
CA PRO A 187 -0.52 8.35 -8.77
C PRO A 187 0.80 7.77 -8.31
N TRP A 188 1.02 6.45 -8.52
CA TRP A 188 2.23 5.80 -8.04
C TRP A 188 3.51 6.36 -8.70
N ILE A 189 3.45 6.81 -9.96
CA ILE A 189 4.60 7.45 -10.62
C ILE A 189 4.94 8.76 -9.92
N LEU A 190 3.93 9.61 -9.67
CA LEU A 190 4.11 10.92 -9.03
C LEU A 190 4.61 10.76 -7.59
N GLU A 191 4.09 9.77 -6.87
CA GLU A 191 4.56 9.44 -5.52
C GLU A 191 6.03 9.00 -5.56
N THR A 192 6.37 8.07 -6.46
CA THR A 192 7.75 7.61 -6.62
C THR A 192 8.67 8.77 -7.04
N GLU A 193 8.24 9.65 -7.94
CA GLU A 193 9.00 10.85 -8.33
C GLU A 193 9.29 11.77 -7.13
N PHE A 194 8.30 11.94 -6.25
CA PHE A 194 8.46 12.72 -5.02
C PHE A 194 9.54 12.09 -4.11
N ASP A 195 9.39 10.78 -3.83
CA ASP A 195 10.32 10.07 -2.95
C ASP A 195 11.76 10.08 -3.50
N LEU A 196 11.92 9.80 -4.80
CA LEU A 196 13.22 9.80 -5.45
C LEU A 196 13.87 11.20 -5.47
N SER A 197 13.03 12.24 -5.63
CA SER A 197 13.51 13.63 -5.59
C SER A 197 14.01 14.00 -4.20
N LEU A 198 13.30 13.59 -3.14
CA LEU A 198 13.76 13.77 -1.76
C LEU A 198 15.06 13.01 -1.50
N GLN A 199 15.13 11.73 -1.87
CA GLN A 199 16.34 10.91 -1.69
C GLN A 199 17.57 11.56 -2.35
N SER A 200 17.39 12.11 -3.55
CA SER A 200 18.47 12.75 -4.31
C SER A 200 18.68 14.24 -4.01
N GLY A 201 17.87 14.82 -3.12
CA GLY A 201 17.97 16.25 -2.76
C GLY A 201 17.51 17.21 -3.87
N GLN A 202 16.66 16.74 -4.79
CA GLN A 202 16.18 17.54 -5.90
C GLN A 202 14.88 18.26 -5.53
N LEU A 203 15.01 19.41 -4.84
CA LEU A 203 13.85 20.18 -4.37
C LEU A 203 12.83 20.48 -5.47
N ASP A 204 13.30 20.97 -6.64
CA ASP A 204 12.40 21.29 -7.75
C ASP A 204 11.61 20.07 -8.23
N GLY A 205 12.23 18.90 -8.22
CA GLY A 205 11.59 17.62 -8.58
C GLY A 205 10.46 17.31 -7.61
N ALA A 206 10.76 17.36 -6.31
CA ALA A 206 9.79 17.10 -5.24
C ALA A 206 8.60 18.09 -5.31
N GLN A 207 8.88 19.37 -5.51
CA GLN A 207 7.84 20.40 -5.62
C GLN A 207 6.94 20.17 -6.85
N ARG A 208 7.53 19.81 -8.01
CA ARG A 208 6.74 19.50 -9.23
C ARG A 208 5.83 18.30 -9.00
N ALA A 209 6.34 17.24 -8.36
CA ALA A 209 5.55 16.03 -8.06
C ALA A 209 4.35 16.38 -7.17
N VAL A 210 4.56 17.14 -6.08
CA VAL A 210 3.48 17.56 -5.18
C VAL A 210 2.45 18.41 -5.92
N LYS A 211 2.87 19.38 -6.74
CA LYS A 211 1.96 20.24 -7.51
C LYS A 211 1.09 19.41 -8.48
N ARG A 212 1.70 18.40 -9.14
CA ARG A 212 0.96 17.50 -10.05
C ARG A 212 -0.03 16.64 -9.27
N LEU A 213 0.37 16.08 -8.12
CA LEU A 213 -0.53 15.29 -7.25
C LEU A 213 -1.72 16.16 -6.78
N ALA A 214 -1.45 17.38 -6.31
CA ALA A 214 -2.50 18.30 -5.83
C ALA A 214 -3.44 18.72 -6.97
N SER A 215 -2.91 19.04 -8.16
CA SER A 215 -3.73 19.44 -9.33
C SER A 215 -4.65 18.32 -9.82
N ARG A 216 -4.36 17.08 -9.46
CA ARG A 216 -5.18 15.90 -9.78
C ARG A 216 -6.09 15.47 -8.62
N HIS A 217 -6.16 16.28 -7.56
CA HIS A 217 -6.95 15.99 -6.35
C HIS A 217 -6.53 14.67 -5.67
N LEU A 218 -5.26 14.27 -5.85
CA LEU A 218 -4.68 13.08 -5.22
C LEU A 218 -4.13 13.40 -3.82
N LEU A 219 -4.02 14.69 -3.50
CA LEU A 219 -3.65 15.20 -2.18
C LEU A 219 -4.65 16.30 -1.78
N THR A 220 -4.98 16.34 -0.52
CA THR A 220 -5.66 17.49 0.07
C THR A 220 -4.71 18.69 0.11
N ALA A 221 -5.24 19.89 0.27
CA ALA A 221 -4.43 21.10 0.41
C ALA A 221 -3.48 21.03 1.61
N GLY A 222 -3.93 20.43 2.71
CA GLY A 222 -3.10 20.21 3.91
C GLY A 222 -1.93 19.28 3.63
N GLU A 223 -2.20 18.11 3.05
CA GLU A 223 -1.16 17.13 2.70
C GLU A 223 -0.13 17.72 1.72
N ALA A 224 -0.59 18.48 0.73
CA ALA A 224 0.31 19.12 -0.23
C ALA A 224 1.27 20.09 0.48
N ARG A 225 0.73 20.93 1.39
CA ARG A 225 1.54 21.87 2.16
C ARG A 225 2.54 21.15 3.08
N THR A 226 2.11 20.10 3.77
CA THR A 226 3.01 19.30 4.62
C THR A 226 4.15 18.68 3.80
N ARG A 227 3.85 18.15 2.59
CA ARG A 227 4.89 17.60 1.71
C ARG A 227 5.84 18.68 1.18
N LEU A 228 5.33 19.87 0.89
CA LEU A 228 6.19 21.01 0.50
C LEU A 228 7.08 21.44 1.66
N ALA A 229 6.54 21.53 2.90
CA ALA A 229 7.31 21.82 4.10
C ALA A 229 8.39 20.77 4.33
N LEU A 230 8.07 19.48 4.13
CA LEU A 230 9.02 18.36 4.22
C LEU A 230 10.19 18.55 3.23
N ALA A 231 9.90 18.85 1.95
CA ALA A 231 10.91 19.01 0.91
C ALA A 231 11.82 20.23 1.16
N GLU A 232 11.23 21.35 1.56
CA GLU A 232 12.00 22.55 1.95
C GLU A 232 12.87 22.28 3.18
N THR A 233 12.36 21.52 4.16
CA THR A 233 13.12 21.18 5.37
C THR A 233 14.30 20.26 5.04
N ASP A 234 14.11 19.27 4.14
CA ASP A 234 15.22 18.44 3.66
C ASP A 234 16.33 19.30 3.04
N SER A 235 15.95 20.26 2.20
CA SER A 235 16.89 21.21 1.59
C SER A 235 17.58 22.07 2.64
N ALA A 236 16.85 22.46 3.70
CA ALA A 236 17.43 23.21 4.82
C ALA A 236 18.49 22.38 5.57
N PHE A 237 18.22 21.10 5.84
CA PHE A 237 19.20 20.22 6.51
C PHE A 237 20.44 20.02 5.64
N ARG A 238 20.28 19.79 4.34
CA ARG A 238 21.42 19.68 3.40
C ARG A 238 22.25 20.97 3.35
N ALA A 239 21.58 22.12 3.35
CA ALA A 239 22.27 23.43 3.40
C ALA A 239 23.03 23.61 4.71
N ALA A 240 22.47 23.16 5.83
CA ALA A 240 23.12 23.19 7.15
C ALA A 240 24.37 22.29 7.19
N GLU A 241 24.26 21.09 6.63
CA GLU A 241 25.38 20.14 6.50
C GLU A 241 26.52 20.72 5.66
N ALA A 242 26.17 21.53 4.65
CA ALA A 242 27.15 22.27 3.82
C ALA A 242 27.66 23.57 4.49
N GLY A 243 27.22 23.89 5.71
CA GLY A 243 27.60 25.10 6.42
C GLY A 243 26.94 26.38 5.88
N ASN A 244 25.97 26.27 4.99
CA ASN A 244 25.33 27.43 4.37
C ASN A 244 24.10 27.89 5.19
N TRP A 245 24.36 28.52 6.31
CA TRP A 245 23.33 28.93 7.28
C TRP A 245 22.32 29.95 6.74
N ARG A 246 22.72 30.77 5.75
CA ARG A 246 21.79 31.70 5.09
C ARG A 246 20.72 30.92 4.29
N LYS A 247 21.17 29.95 3.48
CA LYS A 247 20.24 29.08 2.73
C LYS A 247 19.41 28.24 3.68
N THR A 248 20.02 27.74 4.77
CA THR A 248 19.30 27.00 5.82
C THR A 248 18.11 27.82 6.32
N ALA A 249 18.36 29.06 6.73
CA ALA A 249 17.32 29.96 7.26
C ALA A 249 16.24 30.28 6.20
N GLU A 250 16.65 30.47 4.94
CA GLU A 250 15.70 30.69 3.84
C GLU A 250 14.77 29.50 3.61
N HIS A 251 15.32 28.27 3.52
CA HIS A 251 14.53 27.07 3.32
C HIS A 251 13.63 26.79 4.53
N CYS A 252 14.13 26.99 5.76
CA CYS A 252 13.29 26.87 6.96
C CYS A 252 12.10 27.83 6.91
N ARG A 253 12.33 29.07 6.48
CA ARG A 253 11.24 30.06 6.36
C ARG A 253 10.18 29.56 5.35
N LYS A 254 10.62 29.12 4.15
CA LYS A 254 9.70 28.58 3.13
C LYS A 254 8.91 27.39 3.66
N ALA A 255 9.57 26.47 4.38
CA ALA A 255 8.92 25.33 5.02
C ALA A 255 7.82 25.79 6.00
N LEU A 256 8.13 26.80 6.83
CA LEU A 256 7.20 27.34 7.82
C LEU A 256 6.08 28.18 7.21
N ASP A 257 6.30 28.77 6.04
CA ASP A 257 5.23 29.41 5.24
C ASP A 257 4.21 28.38 4.76
N GLU A 258 4.66 27.15 4.47
CA GLU A 258 3.76 26.04 4.08
C GLU A 258 3.10 25.41 5.30
N ASP A 259 3.87 25.06 6.34
CA ASP A 259 3.37 24.48 7.58
C ASP A 259 4.04 25.14 8.80
N ALA A 260 3.34 26.08 9.39
CA ALA A 260 3.84 26.87 10.53
C ALA A 260 4.21 26.01 11.74
N ASN A 261 3.66 24.82 11.86
CA ASN A 261 3.89 23.90 12.99
C ASN A 261 4.87 22.78 12.66
N PHE A 262 5.58 22.86 11.53
CA PHE A 262 6.54 21.82 11.13
C PHE A 262 7.77 21.90 12.04
N LEU A 263 7.78 21.10 13.10
CA LEU A 263 8.76 21.15 14.18
C LEU A 263 10.21 21.04 13.70
N PRO A 264 10.59 20.12 12.77
CA PRO A 264 11.99 20.04 12.33
C PRO A 264 12.50 21.34 11.70
N ALA A 265 11.68 22.01 10.88
CA ALA A 265 12.04 23.29 10.27
C ALA A 265 12.20 24.40 11.34
N ARG A 266 11.28 24.42 12.32
CA ARG A 266 11.31 25.44 13.38
C ARG A 266 12.55 25.30 14.26
N ALA A 267 12.86 24.06 14.68
CA ALA A 267 14.06 23.80 15.49
C ALA A 267 15.35 24.15 14.72
N LEU A 268 15.44 23.76 13.45
CA LEU A 268 16.60 24.05 12.60
C LEU A 268 16.72 25.57 12.33
N SER A 269 15.59 26.27 12.21
CA SER A 269 15.58 27.73 12.01
C SER A 269 16.24 28.45 13.20
N ALA A 270 15.92 28.02 14.44
CA ALA A 270 16.55 28.55 15.66
C ALA A 270 18.06 28.33 15.63
N ARG A 271 18.50 27.12 15.28
CA ARG A 271 19.93 26.79 15.17
C ARG A 271 20.62 27.66 14.11
N ALA A 272 19.99 27.83 12.95
CA ALA A 272 20.54 28.67 11.87
C ALA A 272 20.76 30.12 12.33
N GLN A 273 19.87 30.67 13.17
CA GLN A 273 20.04 32.03 13.68
C GLN A 273 21.20 32.15 14.63
N ILE A 274 21.54 31.10 15.40
CA ILE A 274 22.75 31.09 16.26
C ILE A 274 24.01 31.25 15.37
N GLU A 275 24.06 30.43 14.33
CA GLU A 275 25.22 30.41 13.42
C GLU A 275 25.36 31.70 12.61
N LEU A 276 24.23 32.41 12.41
CA LEU A 276 24.21 33.74 11.79
C LEU A 276 24.48 34.90 12.79
N GLY A 277 24.68 34.60 14.08
CA GLY A 277 24.95 35.59 15.10
C GLY A 277 23.72 36.31 15.66
N ASN A 278 22.52 35.87 15.33
CA ASN A 278 21.25 36.51 15.71
C ASN A 278 20.65 35.85 16.97
N ALA A 279 21.35 35.97 18.12
CA ALA A 279 20.99 35.27 19.36
C ALA A 279 19.57 35.57 19.85
N ARG A 280 19.11 36.83 19.74
CA ARG A 280 17.74 37.21 20.13
C ARG A 280 16.67 36.44 19.32
N LYS A 281 16.85 36.41 17.99
CA LYS A 281 15.92 35.71 17.10
C LYS A 281 15.99 34.19 17.30
N ALA A 282 17.18 33.66 17.57
CA ALA A 282 17.37 32.24 17.89
C ALA A 282 16.57 31.84 19.14
N LYS A 283 16.63 32.64 20.22
CA LYS A 283 15.86 32.44 21.46
C LYS A 283 14.34 32.41 21.16
N GLU A 284 13.87 33.42 20.44
CA GLU A 284 12.46 33.54 20.07
C GLU A 284 11.97 32.27 19.31
N LEU A 285 12.72 31.86 18.28
CA LEU A 285 12.36 30.69 17.49
C LEU A 285 12.44 29.38 18.29
N ALA A 286 13.43 29.25 19.17
CA ALA A 286 13.55 28.10 20.06
C ALA A 286 12.38 28.06 21.07
N GLY A 287 11.93 29.19 21.60
CA GLY A 287 10.75 29.30 22.44
C GLY A 287 9.48 28.87 21.71
N GLN A 288 9.33 29.33 20.46
CA GLN A 288 8.21 28.90 19.61
C GLN A 288 8.25 27.40 19.33
N ALA A 289 9.42 26.81 19.09
CA ALA A 289 9.58 25.36 18.92
C ALA A 289 9.24 24.62 20.22
N TRP A 290 9.67 25.15 21.37
CA TRP A 290 9.36 24.61 22.70
C TRP A 290 7.86 24.60 22.97
N ALA A 291 7.15 25.64 22.56
CA ALA A 291 5.69 25.72 22.69
C ALA A 291 4.97 24.57 21.96
N LEU A 292 5.50 24.16 20.80
CA LEU A 292 4.95 23.03 20.04
C LEU A 292 5.31 21.70 20.71
N ARG A 293 6.59 21.49 21.01
CA ARG A 293 7.06 20.24 21.62
C ARG A 293 8.42 20.43 22.28
N PRO A 294 8.50 20.43 23.60
CA PRO A 294 9.77 20.48 24.33
C PRO A 294 10.64 19.25 24.02
N THR A 295 11.91 19.49 23.68
CA THR A 295 12.93 18.45 23.46
C THR A 295 14.31 18.95 23.94
N ALA A 296 15.20 17.98 24.21
CA ALA A 296 16.60 18.30 24.63
C ALA A 296 17.33 19.16 23.58
N GLY A 297 17.14 18.89 22.29
CA GLY A 297 17.76 19.64 21.20
C GLY A 297 17.33 21.12 21.18
N ILE A 298 16.05 21.39 21.44
CA ILE A 298 15.51 22.75 21.51
C ILE A 298 16.07 23.47 22.76
N ALA A 299 16.11 22.79 23.93
CA ALA A 299 16.69 23.36 25.16
C ALA A 299 18.14 23.72 24.95
N THR A 300 18.94 22.81 24.38
CA THR A 300 20.35 23.06 24.06
C THR A 300 20.49 24.28 23.13
N THR A 301 19.66 24.35 22.08
CA THR A 301 19.69 25.48 21.13
C THR A 301 19.36 26.80 21.82
N PHE A 302 18.38 26.82 22.72
CA PHE A 302 18.01 28.00 23.49
C PHE A 302 19.13 28.43 24.39
N LEU A 303 19.76 27.50 25.14
CA LEU A 303 20.89 27.79 26.04
C LEU A 303 22.12 28.29 25.27
N LEU A 304 22.40 27.70 24.08
CA LEU A 304 23.49 28.22 23.22
C LEU A 304 23.23 29.66 22.78
N ALA A 305 21.98 30.02 22.54
CA ALA A 305 21.60 31.39 22.17
C ALA A 305 21.64 32.33 23.39
N ALA A 306 21.24 31.84 24.57
CA ALA A 306 21.22 32.61 25.81
C ALA A 306 22.63 32.91 26.37
N LYS A 307 23.59 32.00 26.12
CA LYS A 307 24.98 32.08 26.58
C LYS A 307 25.08 32.40 28.07
N PRO A 308 24.47 31.60 28.95
CA PRO A 308 24.53 31.89 30.41
C PRO A 308 25.97 31.83 30.91
N VAL A 309 26.34 32.82 31.73
CA VAL A 309 27.71 32.99 32.27
C VAL A 309 27.93 32.18 33.55
N ASP A 310 26.85 31.82 34.24
CA ASP A 310 26.91 31.06 35.50
C ASP A 310 25.62 30.23 35.69
N ILE A 311 25.57 29.45 36.77
CA ILE A 311 24.44 28.57 37.08
C ILE A 311 23.14 29.36 37.28
N SER A 312 23.23 30.54 37.91
CA SER A 312 22.06 31.41 38.14
C SER A 312 21.50 31.92 36.80
N ALA A 313 22.33 32.36 35.89
CA ALA A 313 21.97 32.81 34.55
C ALA A 313 21.40 31.64 33.72
N LYS A 314 21.96 30.44 33.89
CA LYS A 314 21.43 29.20 33.22
C LYS A 314 20.03 28.88 33.73
N ARG A 315 19.81 28.92 35.07
CA ARG A 315 18.50 28.69 35.66
C ARG A 315 17.48 29.74 35.18
N ALA A 316 17.85 31.01 35.12
CA ALA A 316 16.98 32.07 34.60
C ALA A 316 16.62 31.82 33.12
N ALA A 317 17.60 31.41 32.30
CA ALA A 317 17.35 31.07 30.89
C ALA A 317 16.41 29.84 30.73
N ILE A 318 16.58 28.84 31.60
CA ILE A 318 15.68 27.66 31.60
C ILE A 318 14.27 28.09 32.03
N THR A 319 14.14 28.94 33.06
CA THR A 319 12.83 29.46 33.49
C THR A 319 12.13 30.22 32.34
N ASP A 320 12.90 31.07 31.61
CA ASP A 320 12.39 31.79 30.44
C ASP A 320 11.89 30.80 29.34
N LEU A 321 12.66 29.75 29.08
CA LEU A 321 12.25 28.73 28.07
C LEU A 321 10.97 27.97 28.45
N ILE A 322 10.90 27.48 29.71
CA ILE A 322 9.76 26.62 30.13
C ILE A 322 8.44 27.39 30.19
N GLN A 323 8.46 28.73 30.34
CA GLN A 323 7.23 29.55 30.25
C GLN A 323 6.49 29.37 28.94
N HIS A 324 7.16 28.99 27.88
CA HIS A 324 6.51 28.73 26.59
C HIS A 324 5.65 27.46 26.59
N ASN A 325 5.86 26.50 27.53
CA ASN A 325 5.06 25.27 27.65
C ASN A 325 5.28 24.64 29.04
N GLU A 326 4.77 25.27 30.08
CA GLU A 326 4.93 24.87 31.50
C GLU A 326 4.34 23.51 31.80
N GLY A 327 3.22 23.18 31.13
CA GLY A 327 2.49 21.95 31.34
C GLY A 327 3.18 20.69 30.85
N ALA A 328 4.13 20.84 29.94
CA ALA A 328 4.82 19.71 29.33
C ALA A 328 5.71 18.97 30.33
N LEU A 329 5.71 17.65 30.25
CA LEU A 329 6.53 16.79 31.11
C LEU A 329 8.04 17.17 31.05
N PHE A 330 8.52 17.42 29.84
CA PHE A 330 9.94 17.79 29.64
C PHE A 330 10.26 19.17 30.26
N SER A 331 9.33 20.11 30.28
CA SER A 331 9.50 21.41 30.97
C SER A 331 9.67 21.22 32.49
N ARG A 332 8.82 20.38 33.08
CA ARG A 332 8.91 20.03 34.53
C ARG A 332 10.24 19.33 34.84
N PHE A 333 10.64 18.41 33.95
CA PHE A 333 11.92 17.73 34.04
C PHE A 333 13.08 18.73 33.99
N LEU A 334 13.10 19.64 33.08
CA LEU A 334 14.13 20.64 32.92
C LEU A 334 14.18 21.62 34.13
N UNK A 335 13.14 21.85 34.76
CA UNK A 335 13.02 22.57 35.86
C UNK A 335 13.64 21.98 36.95
N ALA A 336 13.36 20.65 37.11
CA ALA A 336 13.97 19.88 38.20
C ALA A 336 15.51 19.85 38.08
N GLU A 337 15.98 19.52 36.90
CA GLU A 337 17.44 19.49 36.60
C GLU A 337 18.13 20.81 36.92
N ALA A 338 17.52 21.92 36.53
CA ALA A 338 18.09 23.25 36.79
C ALA A 338 18.11 23.59 38.30
N ALA A 339 17.12 23.17 39.06
CA ALA A 339 17.06 23.33 40.50
C ALA A 339 18.15 22.51 41.20
N ILE A 340 18.33 21.26 40.78
CA ILE A 340 19.39 20.36 41.28
C ILE A 340 20.77 20.98 41.02
N GLU A 341 21.00 21.43 39.80
CA GLU A 341 22.28 22.03 39.39
C GLU A 341 22.57 23.30 40.19
N ALA A 342 21.52 24.05 40.53
CA ALA A 342 21.66 25.28 41.34
C ALA A 342 21.79 24.99 42.85
N GLY A 343 21.66 23.75 43.30
CA GLY A 343 21.72 23.36 44.69
C GLY A 343 20.47 23.76 45.50
N ASP A 344 19.36 24.10 44.82
CA ASP A 344 18.10 24.49 45.45
C ASP A 344 17.27 23.22 45.74
N ARG A 345 17.49 22.67 46.95
CA ARG A 345 16.89 21.40 47.39
C ARG A 345 15.35 21.44 47.43
N GLU A 346 14.81 22.58 47.87
CA GLU A 346 13.35 22.72 48.02
C GLU A 346 12.67 22.77 46.65
N ALA A 347 13.18 23.61 45.74
CA ALA A 347 12.66 23.68 44.37
C ALA A 347 12.87 22.37 43.61
N ALA A 348 14.00 21.67 43.80
CA ALA A 348 14.27 20.37 43.20
C ALA A 348 13.26 19.30 43.67
N ALA A 349 13.04 19.22 44.98
CA ALA A 349 12.06 18.26 45.54
C ALA A 349 10.66 18.54 45.01
N ALA A 350 10.19 19.78 45.01
CA ALA A 350 8.88 20.18 44.50
C ALA A 350 8.74 19.85 43.02
N ALA A 351 9.77 20.09 42.21
CA ALA A 351 9.74 19.81 40.77
C ALA A 351 9.72 18.28 40.47
N ILE A 352 10.48 17.49 41.27
CA ILE A 352 10.50 16.03 41.16
C ILE A 352 9.14 15.43 41.57
N ASP A 353 8.55 15.93 42.66
CA ASP A 353 7.24 15.43 43.14
C ASP A 353 6.11 15.77 42.13
N ALA A 354 6.28 16.79 41.30
CA ALA A 354 5.35 17.13 40.23
C ALA A 354 5.49 16.24 38.98
N LEU A 355 6.52 15.38 38.91
CA LEU A 355 6.70 14.45 37.78
C LEU A 355 5.83 13.19 37.97
N PRO A 356 5.10 12.74 36.97
CA PRO A 356 4.29 11.53 37.09
C PRO A 356 5.17 10.27 37.20
N ALA A 357 4.73 9.32 38.04
CA ALA A 357 5.45 8.06 38.30
C ALA A 357 5.49 7.12 37.06
N THR A 358 4.53 7.24 36.14
CA THR A 358 4.39 6.37 34.99
C THR A 358 3.99 7.16 33.74
N GLY A 359 4.34 6.62 32.57
CA GLY A 359 3.95 7.19 31.26
C GLY A 359 4.86 8.28 30.74
N ALA A 360 6.04 8.47 31.31
CA ALA A 360 7.03 9.40 30.80
C ALA A 360 7.74 8.85 29.55
N PRO A 361 8.17 9.71 28.61
CA PRO A 361 9.06 9.28 27.52
C PRO A 361 10.31 8.58 28.05
N VAL A 362 10.86 7.65 27.27
CA VAL A 362 11.95 6.75 27.72
C VAL A 362 13.11 7.48 28.39
N GLY A 363 13.55 8.62 27.84
CA GLY A 363 14.64 9.39 28.40
C GLY A 363 14.30 10.04 29.76
N VAL A 364 13.07 10.53 29.91
CA VAL A 364 12.58 11.12 31.15
C VAL A 364 12.32 10.07 32.21
N SER A 365 11.80 8.90 31.82
CA SER A 365 11.58 7.77 32.73
C SER A 365 12.88 7.29 33.37
N ALA A 366 13.95 7.18 32.59
CA ALA A 366 15.26 6.75 33.09
C ALA A 366 15.80 7.71 34.15
N LEU A 367 15.57 8.99 33.96
CA LEU A 367 16.04 10.02 34.93
C LEU A 367 15.14 10.09 36.17
N VAL A 368 13.82 9.95 36.02
CA VAL A 368 12.90 9.87 37.17
C VAL A 368 13.27 8.66 38.02
N LEU A 369 13.52 7.49 37.41
CA LEU A 369 13.95 6.28 38.11
C LEU A 369 15.29 6.50 38.82
N ARG A 370 16.20 7.21 38.20
CA ARG A 370 17.51 7.54 38.80
C ARG A 370 17.38 8.51 40.01
N LEU A 371 16.53 9.53 39.88
CA LEU A 371 16.26 10.48 40.96
C LEU A 371 15.59 9.76 42.14
N ASP A 372 14.61 8.87 41.85
CA ASP A 372 13.95 8.04 42.88
C ASP A 372 14.94 7.08 43.56
N ALA A 373 15.84 6.47 42.79
CA ALA A 373 16.88 5.60 43.33
C ALA A 373 17.88 6.34 44.21
N LEU A 374 18.21 7.56 43.87
CA LEU A 374 19.07 8.43 44.70
C LEU A 374 18.35 8.84 46.00
N ARG A 375 17.06 9.19 45.88
CA ARG A 375 16.20 9.57 47.00
C ARG A 375 16.01 8.38 47.98
N SER A 376 15.74 7.18 47.48
CA SER A 376 15.55 5.98 48.29
C SER A 376 16.80 5.50 49.03
N ARG A 377 17.99 5.85 48.53
CA ARG A 377 19.29 5.52 49.15
C ARG A 377 19.74 6.59 50.15
N GLY A 378 18.92 7.63 50.42
CA GLY A 378 19.30 8.72 51.32
C GLY A 378 20.46 9.58 50.78
N VAL A 379 20.79 9.41 49.50
CA VAL A 379 21.83 10.21 48.86
C VAL A 379 21.18 11.52 48.45
N ASP A 380 21.55 12.58 49.12
CA ASP A 380 21.21 13.95 48.69
C ASP A 380 21.67 14.08 47.23
N PRO A 381 20.79 14.45 46.31
CA PRO A 381 21.20 14.69 44.92
C PRO A 381 22.06 15.93 44.82
N THR A 382 23.32 15.79 45.26
CA THR A 382 24.30 16.88 45.11
C THR A 382 24.61 17.09 43.63
N PRO A 383 24.90 18.33 43.24
CA PRO A 383 25.22 18.61 41.84
C PRO A 383 26.29 17.71 41.23
N SER A 384 27.24 17.22 42.06
CA SER A 384 28.33 16.34 41.61
C SER A 384 27.86 14.97 41.12
N ALA A 385 26.69 14.45 41.60
CA ALA A 385 26.15 13.17 41.17
C ALA A 385 25.49 13.25 39.79
N LEU A 386 25.18 14.46 39.32
CA LEU A 386 24.49 14.72 38.07
C LEU A 386 25.32 15.51 37.05
N THR A 387 26.46 16.03 37.49
CA THR A 387 27.38 16.74 36.60
C THR A 387 28.03 15.78 35.61
N GLY A 388 27.93 16.09 34.35
CA GLY A 388 28.50 15.28 33.28
C GLY A 388 27.48 14.55 32.41
N HIS A 389 26.18 14.69 32.67
CA HIS A 389 25.16 14.08 31.86
C HIS A 389 24.55 15.07 30.87
N SER A 390 24.67 14.76 29.60
CA SER A 390 23.92 15.48 28.57
C SER A 390 22.42 15.24 28.75
N LEU A 391 21.60 16.20 28.39
CA LEU A 391 20.16 16.05 28.36
C LEU A 391 19.79 14.78 27.57
N PRO A 392 18.84 13.96 28.03
CA PRO A 392 18.47 12.74 27.33
C PRO A 392 17.95 13.09 25.92
N VAL A 393 18.67 12.63 24.92
CA VAL A 393 18.27 12.84 23.54
C VAL A 393 17.19 11.79 23.19
N GLU A 394 16.01 12.27 22.86
CA GLU A 394 14.94 11.40 22.38
C GLU A 394 15.29 10.94 20.97
N PRO A 395 15.39 9.62 20.72
CA PRO A 395 15.66 9.15 19.36
C PRO A 395 14.52 9.51 18.43
N GLN A 396 14.85 9.85 17.20
CA GLN A 396 13.87 10.01 16.14
C GLN A 396 13.49 8.61 15.65
N VAL A 397 12.22 8.33 15.51
CA VAL A 397 11.74 6.98 15.14
C VAL A 397 10.98 7.04 13.80
N CYS A 398 11.30 6.12 12.92
CA CYS A 398 10.53 5.95 11.69
C CYS A 398 9.22 5.23 12.02
N LEU A 399 8.08 5.86 11.75
CA LEU A 399 6.74 5.28 12.00
C LEU A 399 6.43 4.09 11.08
N ALA A 400 7.14 3.97 9.95
CA ALA A 400 6.90 2.89 8.99
C ALA A 400 7.61 1.58 9.36
N CYS A 401 8.84 1.66 9.89
CA CYS A 401 9.64 0.45 10.16
C CYS A 401 10.21 0.36 11.59
N GLY A 402 9.96 1.36 12.44
CA GLY A 402 10.43 1.37 13.82
C GLY A 402 11.91 1.68 14.02
N THR A 403 12.67 1.91 12.94
CA THR A 403 14.10 2.21 13.04
C THR A 403 14.33 3.52 13.78
N GLU A 404 15.26 3.53 14.74
CA GLU A 404 15.70 4.73 15.45
C GLU A 404 16.79 5.45 14.66
N HIS A 405 16.72 6.77 14.68
CA HIS A 405 17.68 7.67 14.02
C HIS A 405 18.25 8.67 15.04
N ASP A 406 19.51 9.00 14.91
CA ASP A 406 20.20 9.98 15.75
C ASP A 406 19.74 11.42 15.46
N ARG A 407 19.18 11.66 14.28
CA ARG A 407 18.70 12.97 13.85
C ARG A 407 17.53 12.83 12.86
N TRP A 408 16.77 13.90 12.73
CA TRP A 408 15.69 13.96 11.76
C TRP A 408 16.22 13.92 10.32
N ARG A 409 15.51 13.19 9.47
CA ARG A 409 15.74 13.11 8.02
C ARG A 409 14.39 13.08 7.33
N ALA A 410 14.32 13.60 6.11
CA ALA A 410 13.09 13.56 5.32
C ALA A 410 12.72 12.14 4.85
N VAL A 411 13.74 11.29 4.69
CA VAL A 411 13.58 9.91 4.21
C VAL A 411 14.28 8.96 5.18
N CYS A 412 13.63 7.88 5.52
CA CYS A 412 14.21 6.84 6.37
C CYS A 412 15.27 6.05 5.59
N GLU A 413 16.47 5.94 6.13
CA GLU A 413 17.58 5.21 5.49
C GLU A 413 17.35 3.71 5.43
N ASN A 414 16.53 3.17 6.36
CA ASN A 414 16.27 1.73 6.42
C ASN A 414 15.17 1.28 5.44
N CYS A 415 14.02 1.97 5.44
CA CYS A 415 12.86 1.54 4.64
C CYS A 415 12.53 2.45 3.46
N GLY A 416 13.23 3.58 3.31
CA GLY A 416 13.02 4.51 2.19
C GLY A 416 11.77 5.37 2.29
N THR A 417 10.95 5.23 3.34
CA THR A 417 9.69 5.98 3.48
C THR A 417 9.96 7.46 3.78
N SER A 418 9.34 8.34 3.01
CA SER A 418 9.43 9.79 3.19
C SER A 418 8.48 10.29 4.27
N GLY A 419 8.90 11.28 5.05
CA GLY A 419 8.09 11.96 6.06
C GLY A 419 7.68 11.11 7.25
N SER A 420 8.31 9.96 7.44
CA SER A 420 7.96 9.00 8.48
C SER A 420 8.76 9.14 9.77
N ILE A 421 9.85 9.95 9.76
CA ILE A 421 10.73 10.11 10.93
C ILE A 421 10.20 11.23 11.82
N THR A 422 9.89 10.88 13.05
CA THR A 422 9.34 11.80 14.04
C THR A 422 9.82 11.44 15.44
N LEU A 423 9.63 12.35 16.38
CA LEU A 423 9.82 12.04 17.80
C LEU A 423 8.69 11.09 18.25
N PRO A 424 9.00 10.06 19.04
CA PRO A 424 7.98 9.13 19.50
C PRO A 424 6.93 9.85 20.35
N THR A 425 5.68 9.64 20.06
CA THR A 425 4.58 10.22 20.83
C THR A 425 4.28 9.40 22.09
N ARG A 426 4.74 8.14 22.13
CA ARG A 426 4.58 7.21 23.25
C ARG A 426 5.68 6.15 23.15
N PRO A 427 6.22 5.63 24.28
CA PRO A 427 7.13 4.49 24.17
C PRO A 427 6.41 3.36 23.44
N PRO A 428 7.07 2.67 22.52
CA PRO A 428 6.44 1.53 21.85
C PRO A 428 6.20 0.43 22.89
N GLU A 429 4.92 0.18 23.20
CA GLU A 429 4.54 -0.93 24.08
C GLU A 429 4.74 -2.28 23.37
N ASP A 430 4.73 -2.26 22.03
CA ASP A 430 5.08 -3.42 21.18
C ASP A 430 5.69 -2.89 19.87
N PRO A 431 6.63 -3.58 19.27
CA PRO A 431 7.11 -3.20 17.95
C PRO A 431 5.92 -3.19 16.97
N PRO A 432 5.83 -2.18 16.12
CA PRO A 432 4.73 -2.13 15.15
C PRO A 432 4.75 -3.39 14.31
N ARG A 433 3.66 -4.13 14.30
CA ARG A 433 3.50 -5.26 13.38
C ARG A 433 3.63 -4.69 11.98
N MET A 434 4.67 -5.11 11.28
CA MET A 434 4.83 -4.73 9.89
C MET A 434 3.60 -5.21 9.13
N LEU A 435 2.76 -4.29 8.71
CA LEU A 435 1.76 -4.59 7.70
C LEU A 435 2.55 -4.91 6.43
N PRO A 436 2.31 -6.05 5.80
CA PRO A 436 2.98 -6.34 4.54
C PRO A 436 2.70 -5.20 3.55
N PRO A 437 3.67 -4.82 2.73
CA PRO A 437 3.45 -3.76 1.75
C PRO A 437 2.26 -4.12 0.86
N THR A 438 1.22 -3.30 0.89
CA THR A 438 0.01 -3.47 0.07
C THR A 438 0.31 -3.25 -1.41
#